data_17a6132d4fdfeddc2a70555a980019d6
#
_entry.id   17a6132d4fdfeddc2a70555a980019d6
#
_cell.length_a   1.000
_cell.length_b   1.000
_cell.length_c   1.000
_cell.angle_alpha   90.00
_cell.angle_beta   90.00
_cell.angle_gamma   90.00
#
_symmetry.space_group_name_H-M   'P 1'
#
loop_
_entity.id
_entity.type
_entity.pdbx_description
1 polymer ?
#
loop_
_entity_poly.entity_id
_entity_poly.type
_entity_poly.pdbx_seq_one_letter_code
_entity_poly.pdbx_strand_id
1 'polypeptide(L)'
;MRPAWYFNTIVSITKKITTYKLNVSEIHFEGEDDITLTSSKYKIYLGSSSYLDGKMSKLSSILETVSSNYKKGTIDMHLYTDDKPIVTFKENDK
;
A
#
# COMPACT_ATOMS: atom_id res chain seq x y z
N MET A 1 7.27 -22.67 8.34
CA MET A 1 8.34 -21.65 8.27
C MET A 1 8.07 -20.69 7.13
N ARG A 2 8.23 -19.40 7.37
CA ARG A 2 8.00 -18.41 6.31
C ARG A 2 9.29 -18.21 5.51
N PRO A 3 9.16 -17.97 4.19
CA PRO A 3 10.35 -17.78 3.36
C PRO A 3 11.08 -16.47 3.69
N ALA A 4 12.35 -16.39 3.28
CA ALA A 4 13.17 -15.20 3.55
C ALA A 4 12.56 -13.91 2.97
N TRP A 5 11.93 -14.00 1.79
CA TRP A 5 11.32 -12.81 1.18
C TRP A 5 10.24 -12.19 2.07
N TYR A 6 9.54 -13.05 2.83
CA TYR A 6 8.48 -12.58 3.72
C TYR A 6 9.03 -11.62 4.77
N PHE A 7 10.09 -12.04 5.46
CA PHE A 7 10.70 -11.19 6.50
C PHE A 7 11.34 -9.93 5.90
N ASN A 8 12.03 -10.06 4.80
CA ASN A 8 12.67 -8.93 4.14
C ASN A 8 11.63 -7.92 3.67
N THR A 9 10.52 -8.40 3.13
CA THR A 9 9.45 -7.52 2.65
C THR A 9 8.77 -6.82 3.81
N ILE A 10 8.49 -7.52 4.91
CA ILE A 10 7.90 -6.89 6.10
C ILE A 10 8.80 -5.76 6.61
N VAL A 11 10.09 -6.01 6.73
CA VAL A 11 11.04 -5.00 7.22
C VAL A 11 11.05 -3.79 6.28
N SER A 12 11.09 -4.03 4.97
CA SER A 12 11.10 -2.95 3.99
C SER A 12 9.83 -2.11 4.06
N ILE A 13 8.66 -2.77 4.12
CA ILE A 13 7.39 -2.07 4.19
C ILE A 13 7.30 -1.27 5.49
N THR A 14 7.69 -1.86 6.61
CA THR A 14 7.65 -1.19 7.91
C THR A 14 8.54 0.06 7.91
N LYS A 15 9.72 -0.02 7.33
CA LYS A 15 10.60 1.14 7.21
C LYS A 15 9.95 2.25 6.39
N LYS A 16 9.28 1.91 5.29
CA LYS A 16 8.62 2.91 4.46
C LYS A 16 7.41 3.51 5.17
N ILE A 17 6.67 2.70 5.91
CA ILE A 17 5.56 3.20 6.72
C ILE A 17 6.07 4.28 7.69
N THR A 18 7.20 4.01 8.33
CA THR A 18 7.80 4.96 9.26
C THR A 18 8.33 6.19 8.51
N THR A 19 9.02 5.98 7.40
CA THR A 19 9.62 7.07 6.61
C THR A 19 8.56 8.06 6.13
N TYR A 20 7.44 7.55 5.62
CA TYR A 20 6.38 8.39 5.06
C TYR A 20 5.27 8.66 6.06
N LYS A 21 5.44 8.24 7.31
CA LYS A 21 4.49 8.48 8.41
C LYS A 21 3.08 8.00 8.07
N LEU A 22 3.00 6.79 7.51
CA LEU A 22 1.72 6.19 7.13
C LEU A 22 1.07 5.55 8.35
N ASN A 23 -0.26 5.62 8.40
CA ASN A 23 -1.02 5.00 9.46
C ASN A 23 -1.57 3.65 8.97
N VAL A 24 -0.74 2.63 9.01
CA VAL A 24 -1.10 1.29 8.54
C VAL A 24 -1.31 0.38 9.75
N SER A 25 -2.49 -0.23 9.83
CA SER A 25 -2.86 -1.11 10.93
C SER A 25 -2.58 -2.58 10.65
N GLU A 26 -2.60 -2.99 9.38
CA GLU A 26 -2.37 -4.37 9.01
C GLU A 26 -1.60 -4.48 7.71
N ILE A 27 -0.78 -5.52 7.61
CA ILE A 27 -0.09 -5.90 6.38
C ILE A 27 -0.48 -7.36 6.12
N HIS A 28 -1.13 -7.62 5.00
CA HIS A 28 -1.61 -8.94 4.66
C HIS A 28 -0.91 -9.49 3.42
N PHE A 29 -0.42 -10.73 3.52
CA PHE A 29 0.30 -11.41 2.45
C PHE A 29 -0.48 -12.63 1.99
N GLU A 30 -1.00 -12.61 0.77
CA GLU A 30 -1.55 -13.80 0.12
C GLU A 30 -0.46 -14.51 -0.68
N GLY A 31 0.62 -13.80 -1.00
CA GLY A 31 1.77 -14.30 -1.71
C GLY A 31 2.79 -13.19 -1.86
N GLU A 32 3.91 -13.51 -2.53
CA GLU A 32 4.98 -12.53 -2.72
C GLU A 32 4.53 -11.33 -3.56
N ASP A 33 3.65 -11.58 -4.50
CA ASP A 33 3.15 -10.54 -5.41
C ASP A 33 1.73 -10.11 -5.07
N ASP A 34 1.25 -10.45 -3.90
CA ASP A 34 -0.12 -10.16 -3.50
C ASP A 34 -0.15 -9.64 -2.07
N ILE A 35 0.21 -8.38 -1.94
CA ILE A 35 0.34 -7.70 -0.64
C ILE A 35 -0.75 -6.65 -0.52
N THR A 36 -1.46 -6.67 0.59
CA THR A 36 -2.53 -5.70 0.89
C THR A 36 -2.23 -5.03 2.22
N LEU A 37 -2.39 -3.72 2.25
CA LEU A 37 -2.27 -2.94 3.48
C LEU A 37 -3.63 -2.43 3.88
N THR A 38 -3.83 -2.24 5.18
CA THR A 38 -5.04 -1.61 5.70
C THR A 38 -4.65 -0.36 6.47
N SER A 39 -5.24 0.77 6.11
CA SER A 39 -5.00 2.05 6.76
C SER A 39 -6.35 2.68 7.09
N SER A 40 -6.74 2.62 8.37
CA SER A 40 -8.04 3.10 8.80
C SER A 40 -9.16 2.39 8.04
N LYS A 41 -9.92 3.10 7.23
CA LYS A 41 -11.02 2.51 6.44
C LYS A 41 -10.64 2.29 4.97
N TYR A 42 -9.35 2.34 4.68
CA TYR A 42 -8.85 2.17 3.32
C TYR A 42 -8.10 0.86 3.18
N LYS A 43 -8.38 0.16 2.09
CA LYS A 43 -7.59 -1.01 1.69
C LYS A 43 -6.68 -0.61 0.55
N ILE A 44 -5.43 -1.02 0.64
CA ILE A 44 -4.44 -0.68 -0.37
C ILE A 44 -3.90 -1.97 -0.96
N TYR A 45 -4.17 -2.21 -2.23
CA TYR A 45 -3.62 -3.35 -2.96
C TYR A 45 -2.27 -2.96 -3.51
N LEU A 46 -1.24 -3.31 -2.77
CA LEU A 46 0.13 -2.99 -3.14
C LEU A 46 0.63 -3.86 -4.30
N GLY A 47 0.15 -5.10 -4.37
CA GLY A 47 0.63 -6.06 -5.34
C GLY A 47 1.97 -6.62 -4.89
N SER A 48 2.99 -6.50 -5.74
CA SER A 48 4.33 -6.96 -5.39
C SER A 48 5.10 -5.93 -4.57
N SER A 49 6.26 -6.34 -4.06
CA SER A 49 7.17 -5.41 -3.38
C SER A 49 8.04 -4.62 -4.36
N SER A 50 7.84 -4.81 -5.66
CA SER A 50 8.56 -4.04 -6.67
C SER A 50 8.16 -2.58 -6.61
N TYR A 51 9.13 -1.68 -6.84
CA TYR A 51 8.91 -0.24 -6.81
C TYR A 51 8.33 0.24 -5.48
N LEU A 52 8.74 -0.42 -4.39
CA LEU A 52 8.14 -0.18 -3.08
C LEU A 52 8.25 1.27 -2.63
N ASP A 53 9.42 1.88 -2.80
CA ASP A 53 9.61 3.26 -2.38
C ASP A 53 8.65 4.21 -3.11
N GLY A 54 8.56 4.07 -4.43
CA GLY A 54 7.64 4.89 -5.23
C GLY A 54 6.19 4.66 -4.84
N LYS A 55 5.81 3.40 -4.65
CA LYS A 55 4.46 3.05 -4.23
C LYS A 55 4.11 3.69 -2.88
N MET A 56 5.00 3.58 -1.90
CA MET A 56 4.73 4.10 -0.57
C MET A 56 4.71 5.62 -0.55
N SER A 57 5.60 6.26 -1.31
CA SER A 57 5.60 7.71 -1.44
C SER A 57 4.29 8.20 -2.07
N LYS A 58 3.87 7.53 -3.15
CA LYS A 58 2.61 7.89 -3.81
C LYS A 58 1.42 7.63 -2.89
N LEU A 59 1.45 6.55 -2.14
CA LEU A 59 0.40 6.22 -1.18
C LEU A 59 0.24 7.31 -0.12
N SER A 60 1.34 7.86 0.36
CA SER A 60 1.29 8.95 1.35
C SER A 60 0.50 10.12 0.80
N SER A 61 0.79 10.54 -0.44
CA SER A 61 0.07 11.64 -1.08
C SER A 61 -1.40 11.32 -1.31
N ILE A 62 -1.69 10.10 -1.74
CA ILE A 62 -3.06 9.67 -2.03
C ILE A 62 -3.89 9.63 -0.75
N LEU A 63 -3.36 9.06 0.33
CA LEU A 63 -4.07 8.99 1.59
C LEU A 63 -4.41 10.37 2.13
N GLU A 64 -3.49 11.32 1.98
CA GLU A 64 -3.73 12.69 2.39
C GLU A 64 -4.90 13.29 1.61
N THR A 65 -4.94 13.05 0.30
CA THR A 65 -5.99 13.57 -0.56
C THR A 65 -7.34 12.89 -0.30
N VAL A 66 -7.35 11.54 -0.27
CA VAL A 66 -8.62 10.82 -0.12
C VAL A 66 -9.20 10.94 1.28
N SER A 67 -8.37 11.08 2.30
CA SER A 67 -8.87 11.23 3.67
C SER A 67 -9.62 12.56 3.85
N SER A 68 -9.34 13.55 3.02
CA SER A 68 -10.05 14.83 3.03
C SER A 68 -11.38 14.76 2.29
N ASN A 69 -11.54 13.84 1.35
CA ASN A 69 -12.70 13.80 0.45
C ASN A 69 -13.58 12.56 0.64
N TYR A 70 -13.03 11.47 1.14
CA TYR A 70 -13.74 10.19 1.24
C TYR A 70 -13.48 9.57 2.60
N LYS A 71 -14.47 8.88 3.13
CA LYS A 71 -14.34 8.24 4.44
C LYS A 71 -13.70 6.85 4.35
N LYS A 72 -13.86 6.17 3.22
CA LYS A 72 -13.36 4.81 3.03
C LYS A 72 -13.19 4.53 1.55
N GLY A 73 -12.38 3.54 1.23
CA GLY A 73 -12.19 3.18 -0.16
C GLY A 73 -11.10 2.15 -0.35
N THR A 74 -10.87 1.81 -1.61
CA THR A 74 -9.83 0.89 -2.02
C THR A 74 -8.88 1.61 -2.95
N ILE A 75 -7.60 1.55 -2.62
CA ILE A 75 -6.53 2.11 -3.45
C ILE A 75 -5.79 0.94 -4.10
N ASP A 76 -5.73 0.93 -5.42
CA ASP A 76 -5.11 -0.15 -6.16
C ASP A 76 -3.86 0.38 -6.86
N MET A 77 -2.72 -0.16 -6.51
CA MET A 77 -1.45 0.23 -7.11
C MET A 77 -0.65 -1.00 -7.59
N HIS A 78 -1.34 -2.12 -7.84
CA HIS A 78 -0.66 -3.33 -8.29
C HIS A 78 -0.04 -3.17 -9.68
N LEU A 79 -0.53 -2.23 -10.49
CA LEU A 79 0.01 -1.94 -11.82
C LEU A 79 1.06 -0.82 -11.81
N TYR A 80 1.38 -0.32 -10.62
CA TYR A 80 2.35 0.78 -10.49
C TYR A 80 3.75 0.34 -10.91
N THR A 81 4.38 1.17 -11.73
CA THR A 81 5.83 1.09 -11.98
C THR A 81 6.37 2.51 -11.91
N ASP A 82 7.69 2.66 -11.78
CA ASP A 82 8.28 3.99 -11.72
C ASP A 82 8.10 4.75 -13.03
N ASP A 83 8.03 4.05 -14.15
CA ASP A 83 7.79 4.66 -15.46
C ASP A 83 6.31 5.00 -15.68
N LYS A 84 5.42 4.21 -15.10
CA LYS A 84 3.98 4.40 -15.23
C LYS A 84 3.35 4.25 -13.84
N PRO A 85 3.31 5.34 -13.08
CA PRO A 85 2.79 5.30 -11.70
C PRO A 85 1.26 5.26 -11.67
N ILE A 86 0.71 4.14 -12.14
CA ILE A 86 -0.73 3.96 -12.24
C ILE A 86 -1.30 3.61 -10.87
N VAL A 87 -2.24 4.42 -10.40
CA VAL A 87 -2.96 4.19 -9.16
C VAL A 87 -4.42 4.49 -9.39
N THR A 88 -5.29 3.60 -8.96
CA THR A 88 -6.72 3.82 -9.04
C THR A 88 -7.33 3.87 -7.65
N PHE A 89 -8.37 4.63 -7.48
CA PHE A 89 -9.10 4.72 -6.23
C PHE A 89 -10.58 4.48 -6.49
N LYS A 90 -11.19 3.67 -5.63
CA LYS A 90 -12.61 3.41 -5.68
C LYS A 90 -13.20 3.62 -4.29
N GLU A 91 -14.18 4.50 -4.20
CA GLU A 91 -14.89 4.70 -2.94
C GLU A 91 -15.80 3.51 -2.68
N ASN A 92 -15.78 3.02 -1.44
CA ASN A 92 -16.69 1.95 -1.03
C ASN A 92 -17.98 2.56 -0.50
N ASP A 93 -19.10 2.11 -1.03
CA ASP A 93 -20.42 2.65 -0.66
C ASP A 93 -20.89 2.15 0.70
N LYS A 94 -20.23 1.13 1.25
CA LYS A 94 -20.66 0.52 2.51
C LYS A 94 -19.56 0.43 3.53
#